data_210867f400be2186b4e43fa369411282
#
_entry.id   210867f400be2186b4e43fa369411282
#
_cell.length_a   1.000
_cell.length_b   1.000
_cell.length_c   1.000
_cell.angle_alpha   90.00
_cell.angle_beta   90.00
_cell.angle_gamma   90.00
#
_symmetry.space_group_name_H-M   'P 1'
#
loop_
_entity.id
_entity.type
_entity.pdbx_description
1 polymer ?
#
loop_
_entity_poly.entity_id
_entity_poly.type
_entity_poly.pdbx_seq_one_letter_code
_entity_poly.pdbx_strand_id
1 'polypeptide(L)'
;MLAPVRTVAPATMPVSLSEAKAHLRVDHDDQDDLISAQIRAATAWLDGWSGILGRALITQTWRQEFGRFADHLPLPLAPVTAIDSVSYFDAGNVQQTLDTGVYDLFADARGAYVTRRSGQSWPATFRRADAVSIIFTAGYGAAADVPEPIRQAILLIVQRLFDGADTSIDAAIEHTVHALIAPYRKSLI
;
A
#
# COMPACT_ATOMS: atom_id res chain seq x y z
N MET A 1 -2.91 -10.68 -14.86
CA MET A 1 -2.92 -10.06 -13.52
C MET A 1 -4.13 -9.16 -13.44
N LEU A 2 -4.96 -9.31 -12.42
CA LEU A 2 -6.08 -8.41 -12.13
C LEU A 2 -5.60 -7.24 -11.24
N ALA A 3 -6.45 -6.21 -11.04
CA ALA A 3 -6.15 -5.17 -10.07
C ALA A 3 -6.11 -5.75 -8.65
N PRO A 4 -5.18 -5.32 -7.79
CA PRO A 4 -5.14 -5.79 -6.41
C PRO A 4 -6.33 -5.29 -5.60
N VAL A 5 -6.76 -6.10 -4.63
CA VAL A 5 -7.89 -5.79 -3.75
C VAL A 5 -7.41 -5.79 -2.31
N ARG A 6 -7.69 -4.72 -1.57
CA ARG A 6 -7.42 -4.67 -0.14
C ARG A 6 -8.45 -5.52 0.62
N THR A 7 -7.97 -6.51 1.36
CA THR A 7 -8.81 -7.44 2.13
C THR A 7 -8.89 -7.07 3.61
N VAL A 8 -7.81 -6.47 4.17
CA VAL A 8 -7.80 -5.94 5.52
C VAL A 8 -7.28 -4.50 5.48
N ALA A 9 -8.08 -3.58 5.97
CA ALA A 9 -7.71 -2.17 6.07
C ALA A 9 -6.69 -1.94 7.20
N PRO A 10 -5.88 -0.85 7.14
CA PRO A 10 -4.99 -0.47 8.22
C PRO A 10 -5.78 -0.16 9.49
N ALA A 11 -5.26 -0.56 10.65
CA ALA A 11 -5.91 -0.34 11.94
C ALA A 11 -5.84 1.11 12.43
N THR A 12 -4.84 1.87 11.97
CA THR A 12 -4.57 3.25 12.39
C THR A 12 -4.21 4.13 11.19
N MET A 13 -4.19 5.44 11.38
CA MET A 13 -3.65 6.40 10.41
C MET A 13 -2.15 6.61 10.63
N PRO A 14 -1.39 7.01 9.59
CA PRO A 14 0.03 7.35 9.70
C PRO A 14 0.30 8.57 10.59
N VAL A 15 -0.68 9.46 10.72
CA VAL A 15 -0.67 10.67 11.54
C VAL A 15 -1.91 10.66 12.41
N SER A 16 -1.74 10.93 13.70
CA SER A 16 -2.83 11.04 14.67
C SER A 16 -3.50 12.41 14.62
N LEU A 17 -4.72 12.49 15.14
CA LEU A 17 -5.43 13.75 15.30
C LEU A 17 -4.64 14.76 16.16
N SER A 18 -4.02 14.28 17.25
CA SER A 18 -3.22 15.14 18.14
C SER A 18 -1.99 15.72 17.45
N GLU A 19 -1.30 14.96 16.61
CA GLU A 19 -0.17 15.45 15.80
C GLU A 19 -0.64 16.50 14.78
N ALA A 20 -1.75 16.25 14.11
CA ALA A 20 -2.31 17.21 13.15
C ALA A 20 -2.76 18.51 13.84
N LYS A 21 -3.45 18.43 14.99
CA LYS A 21 -3.83 19.59 15.80
C LYS A 21 -2.60 20.39 16.25
N ALA A 22 -1.56 19.73 16.73
CA ALA A 22 -0.31 20.37 17.12
C ALA A 22 0.36 21.10 15.94
N HIS A 23 0.37 20.47 14.74
CA HIS A 23 0.89 21.06 13.51
C HIS A 23 0.09 22.32 13.09
N LEU A 24 -1.24 22.25 13.16
CA LEU A 24 -2.17 23.32 12.82
C LEU A 24 -2.28 24.41 13.92
N ARG A 25 -1.70 24.18 15.11
CA ARG A 25 -1.84 25.04 16.30
C ARG A 25 -3.29 25.20 16.75
N VAL A 26 -4.08 24.12 16.65
CA VAL A 26 -5.46 24.04 17.11
C VAL A 26 -5.49 23.38 18.49
N ASP A 27 -6.03 24.06 19.51
CA ASP A 27 -6.09 23.60 20.90
C ASP A 27 -7.50 23.24 21.41
N HIS A 28 -8.54 23.50 20.57
CA HIS A 28 -9.94 23.19 20.85
C HIS A 28 -10.43 21.99 20.01
N ASP A 29 -11.59 21.43 20.35
CA ASP A 29 -12.09 20.19 19.77
C ASP A 29 -13.20 20.40 18.69
N ASP A 30 -13.62 21.65 18.49
CA ASP A 30 -14.74 21.96 17.57
C ASP A 30 -14.49 21.54 16.12
N GLN A 31 -13.22 21.32 15.74
CA GLN A 31 -12.81 20.96 14.38
C GLN A 31 -12.24 19.55 14.26
N ASP A 32 -12.34 18.72 15.29
CA ASP A 32 -11.74 17.38 15.33
C ASP A 32 -12.24 16.48 14.21
N ASP A 33 -13.54 16.51 13.90
CA ASP A 33 -14.13 15.76 12.81
C ASP A 33 -13.61 16.20 11.44
N LEU A 34 -13.48 17.51 11.23
CA LEU A 34 -12.94 18.10 10.01
C LEU A 34 -11.48 17.68 9.82
N ILE A 35 -10.63 17.89 10.84
CA ILE A 35 -9.22 17.54 10.80
C ILE A 35 -9.05 16.02 10.57
N SER A 36 -9.84 15.19 11.25
CA SER A 36 -9.85 13.75 11.04
C SER A 36 -10.22 13.35 9.61
N ALA A 37 -11.19 14.02 9.00
CA ALA A 37 -11.56 13.81 7.60
C ALA A 37 -10.42 14.21 6.65
N GLN A 38 -9.74 15.30 6.92
CA GLN A 38 -8.58 15.77 6.14
C GLN A 38 -7.38 14.81 6.25
N ILE A 39 -7.11 14.25 7.45
CA ILE A 39 -6.09 13.21 7.62
C ILE A 39 -6.41 11.99 6.76
N ARG A 40 -7.66 11.53 6.76
CA ARG A 40 -8.10 10.41 5.92
C ARG A 40 -7.92 10.71 4.44
N ALA A 41 -8.30 11.90 3.99
CA ALA A 41 -8.18 12.32 2.59
C ALA A 41 -6.70 12.42 2.16
N ALA A 42 -5.86 13.07 2.96
CA ALA A 42 -4.42 13.18 2.72
C ALA A 42 -3.74 11.81 2.67
N THR A 43 -4.11 10.92 3.61
CA THR A 43 -3.58 9.55 3.64
C THR A 43 -4.03 8.76 2.41
N ALA A 44 -5.31 8.81 2.03
CA ALA A 44 -5.84 8.10 0.88
C ALA A 44 -5.21 8.53 -0.46
N TRP A 45 -4.79 9.79 -0.56
CA TRP A 45 -4.08 10.28 -1.73
C TRP A 45 -2.67 9.66 -1.88
N LEU A 46 -2.02 9.27 -0.78
CA LEU A 46 -0.69 8.68 -0.77
C LEU A 46 -0.70 7.16 -0.72
N ASP A 47 -1.64 6.55 0.04
CA ASP A 47 -1.66 5.15 0.45
C ASP A 47 -2.31 4.21 -0.58
N GLY A 48 -1.78 3.00 -0.66
CA GLY A 48 -2.40 1.89 -1.36
C GLY A 48 -2.18 1.89 -2.88
N TRP A 49 -2.97 1.06 -3.55
CA TRP A 49 -2.88 0.86 -5.00
C TRP A 49 -3.29 2.10 -5.80
N SER A 50 -4.31 2.80 -5.35
CA SER A 50 -4.79 4.04 -5.97
C SER A 50 -4.03 5.28 -5.51
N GLY A 51 -3.23 5.18 -4.45
CA GLY A 51 -2.40 6.27 -3.97
C GLY A 51 -1.19 6.53 -4.86
N ILE A 52 -0.73 7.78 -4.89
CA ILE A 52 0.36 8.20 -5.80
C ILE A 52 1.73 7.55 -5.51
N LEU A 53 1.91 6.98 -4.29
CA LEU A 53 3.14 6.30 -3.92
C LEU A 53 3.18 4.85 -4.42
N GLY A 54 2.02 4.21 -4.65
CA GLY A 54 1.95 2.77 -4.91
C GLY A 54 2.47 1.93 -3.73
N ARG A 55 2.32 2.43 -2.51
CA ARG A 55 2.80 1.83 -1.26
C ARG A 55 1.68 1.70 -0.24
N ALA A 56 1.77 0.67 0.59
CA ALA A 56 1.00 0.56 1.81
C ALA A 56 1.76 1.28 2.93
N LEU A 57 1.16 2.26 3.59
CA LEU A 57 1.82 3.04 4.64
C LEU A 57 1.78 2.30 5.98
N ILE A 58 0.60 1.94 6.43
CA ILE A 58 0.39 1.13 7.64
C ILE A 58 0.18 -0.32 7.22
N THR A 59 0.49 -1.26 8.09
CA THR A 59 0.26 -2.69 7.85
C THR A 59 -1.18 -2.95 7.44
N GLN A 60 -1.36 -3.59 6.29
CA GLN A 60 -2.63 -3.94 5.69
C GLN A 60 -2.47 -5.17 4.79
N THR A 61 -3.56 -5.89 4.53
CA THR A 61 -3.53 -7.12 3.74
C THR A 61 -4.20 -6.90 2.38
N TRP A 62 -3.58 -7.47 1.37
CA TRP A 62 -4.01 -7.36 -0.03
C TRP A 62 -4.09 -8.72 -0.70
N ARG A 63 -4.94 -8.82 -1.70
CA ARG A 63 -5.06 -9.97 -2.59
C ARG A 63 -4.67 -9.55 -4.01
N GLN A 64 -3.75 -10.33 -4.61
CA GLN A 64 -3.37 -10.19 -6.01
C GLN A 64 -3.70 -11.47 -6.77
N GLU A 65 -4.36 -11.35 -7.92
CA GLU A 65 -4.81 -12.48 -8.72
C GLU A 65 -4.12 -12.53 -10.08
N PHE A 66 -3.84 -13.76 -10.54
CA PHE A 66 -3.18 -14.05 -11.80
C PHE A 66 -3.91 -15.17 -12.55
N GLY A 67 -3.87 -15.14 -13.88
CA GLY A 67 -4.51 -16.15 -14.73
C GLY A 67 -3.73 -17.49 -14.79
N ARG A 68 -2.51 -17.55 -14.27
CA ARG A 68 -1.66 -18.73 -14.19
C ARG A 68 -0.44 -18.45 -13.31
N PHE A 69 0.23 -19.49 -12.88
CA PHE A 69 1.58 -19.38 -12.34
C PHE A 69 2.59 -18.92 -13.40
N ALA A 70 3.60 -18.19 -12.98
CA ALA A 70 4.73 -17.73 -13.77
C ALA A 70 5.99 -17.74 -12.90
N ASP A 71 7.16 -17.67 -13.52
CA ASP A 71 8.43 -17.62 -12.78
C ASP A 71 8.58 -16.35 -11.96
N HIS A 72 7.84 -15.30 -12.33
CA HIS A 72 7.81 -14.02 -11.64
C HIS A 72 6.36 -13.56 -11.50
N LEU A 73 5.84 -13.56 -10.27
CA LEU A 73 4.50 -13.09 -9.92
C LEU A 73 4.63 -11.79 -9.13
N PRO A 74 4.60 -10.61 -9.79
CA PRO A 74 4.87 -9.33 -9.15
C PRO A 74 3.76 -8.93 -8.19
N LEU A 75 4.14 -8.40 -7.02
CA LEU A 75 3.23 -7.82 -6.05
C LEU A 75 3.27 -6.29 -6.19
N PRO A 76 2.11 -5.65 -6.42
CA PRO A 76 2.09 -4.26 -6.89
C PRO A 76 2.38 -3.21 -5.82
N LEU A 77 2.30 -3.58 -4.54
CA LEU A 77 2.49 -2.67 -3.41
C LEU A 77 3.82 -2.92 -2.71
N ALA A 78 4.35 -1.89 -2.07
CA ALA A 78 5.57 -1.96 -1.27
C ALA A 78 5.36 -1.21 0.08
N PRO A 79 6.13 -1.57 1.11
CA PRO A 79 6.93 -2.77 1.23
C PRO A 79 6.04 -4.00 1.49
N VAL A 80 6.33 -5.13 0.85
CA VAL A 80 5.70 -6.42 1.18
C VAL A 80 6.51 -7.07 2.29
N THR A 81 5.83 -7.47 3.38
CA THR A 81 6.48 -8.03 4.57
C THR A 81 6.29 -9.53 4.67
N ALA A 82 5.16 -10.07 4.17
CA ALA A 82 4.85 -11.49 4.23
C ALA A 82 3.90 -11.93 3.11
N ILE A 83 3.95 -13.21 2.76
CA ILE A 83 2.90 -13.91 2.02
C ILE A 83 2.08 -14.69 3.04
N ASP A 84 0.80 -14.35 3.14
CA ASP A 84 -0.10 -14.99 4.10
C ASP A 84 -0.62 -16.32 3.55
N SER A 85 -0.96 -16.36 2.25
CA SER A 85 -1.34 -17.60 1.55
C SER A 85 -1.23 -17.46 0.04
N VAL A 86 -1.03 -18.58 -0.63
CA VAL A 86 -1.19 -18.73 -2.08
C VAL A 86 -2.22 -19.82 -2.32
N SER A 87 -3.29 -19.48 -3.03
CA SER A 87 -4.31 -20.44 -3.46
C SER A 87 -4.41 -20.47 -4.98
N TYR A 88 -4.89 -21.58 -5.52
CA TYR A 88 -5.07 -21.74 -6.96
C TYR A 88 -6.24 -22.67 -7.26
N PHE A 89 -6.77 -22.58 -8.46
CA PHE A 89 -7.73 -23.54 -8.98
C PHE A 89 -7.00 -24.60 -9.80
N ASP A 90 -7.09 -25.86 -9.38
CA ASP A 90 -6.47 -26.99 -10.07
C ASP A 90 -7.13 -27.30 -11.42
N ALA A 91 -6.61 -28.29 -12.17
CA ALA A 91 -7.13 -28.64 -13.48
C ALA A 91 -8.63 -29.03 -13.46
N GLY A 92 -9.15 -29.49 -12.33
CA GLY A 92 -10.56 -29.80 -12.10
C GLY A 92 -11.41 -28.59 -11.69
N ASN A 93 -10.84 -27.36 -11.65
CA ASN A 93 -11.47 -26.14 -11.15
C ASN A 93 -11.87 -26.20 -9.66
N VAL A 94 -11.10 -26.96 -8.88
CA VAL A 94 -11.23 -27.02 -7.42
C VAL A 94 -10.16 -26.11 -6.80
N GLN A 95 -10.55 -25.28 -5.84
CA GLN A 95 -9.61 -24.41 -5.15
C GLN A 95 -8.71 -25.21 -4.20
N GLN A 96 -7.42 -25.02 -4.33
CA GLN A 96 -6.37 -25.63 -3.53
C GLN A 96 -5.52 -24.54 -2.86
N THR A 97 -4.92 -24.87 -1.72
CA THR A 97 -3.88 -24.04 -1.09
C THR A 97 -2.51 -24.59 -1.47
N LEU A 98 -1.61 -23.71 -1.92
CA LEU A 98 -0.26 -24.08 -2.27
C LEU A 98 0.60 -24.19 -1.01
N ASP A 99 1.39 -25.25 -0.92
CA ASP A 99 2.34 -25.45 0.16
C ASP A 99 3.41 -24.34 0.16
N THR A 100 3.72 -23.80 1.32
CA THR A 100 4.72 -22.72 1.50
C THR A 100 6.15 -23.13 1.12
N GLY A 101 6.43 -24.43 1.05
CA GLY A 101 7.70 -24.98 0.57
C GLY A 101 7.90 -24.87 -0.94
N VAL A 102 6.87 -24.50 -1.72
CA VAL A 102 6.94 -24.44 -3.19
C VAL A 102 7.42 -23.08 -3.71
N TYR A 103 7.27 -22.02 -2.94
CA TYR A 103 7.57 -20.65 -3.37
C TYR A 103 8.42 -19.88 -2.37
N ASP A 104 9.03 -18.82 -2.87
CA ASP A 104 9.77 -17.83 -2.08
C ASP A 104 9.31 -16.42 -2.45
N LEU A 105 9.39 -15.51 -1.47
CA LEU A 105 9.22 -14.07 -1.65
C LEU A 105 10.59 -13.41 -1.84
N PHE A 106 10.75 -12.66 -2.91
CA PHE A 106 11.92 -11.82 -3.16
C PHE A 106 11.50 -10.38 -3.48
N ALA A 107 12.48 -9.48 -3.44
CA ALA A 107 12.32 -8.11 -3.90
C ALA A 107 13.51 -7.73 -4.79
N ASP A 108 13.21 -7.02 -5.87
CA ASP A 108 14.19 -6.40 -6.77
C ASP A 108 13.89 -4.90 -6.95
N ALA A 109 14.55 -4.24 -7.90
CA ALA A 109 14.34 -2.82 -8.20
C ALA A 109 12.91 -2.48 -8.64
N ARG A 110 12.14 -3.47 -9.13
CA ARG A 110 10.74 -3.29 -9.56
C ARG A 110 9.75 -3.48 -8.42
N GLY A 111 10.17 -4.11 -7.32
CA GLY A 111 9.36 -4.41 -6.14
C GLY A 111 9.40 -5.86 -5.72
N ALA A 112 8.47 -6.23 -4.85
CA ALA A 112 8.35 -7.60 -4.36
C ALA A 112 7.68 -8.52 -5.40
N TYR A 113 8.09 -9.78 -5.41
CA TYR A 113 7.49 -10.81 -6.25
C TYR A 113 7.60 -12.19 -5.61
N VAL A 114 6.68 -13.06 -5.99
CA VAL A 114 6.71 -14.47 -5.63
C VAL A 114 7.28 -15.27 -6.81
N THR A 115 8.21 -16.15 -6.51
CA THR A 115 8.81 -17.07 -7.48
C THR A 115 8.80 -18.50 -6.96
N ARG A 116 8.94 -19.45 -7.87
CA ARG A 116 9.04 -20.86 -7.53
C ARG A 116 10.39 -21.17 -6.89
N ARG A 117 10.37 -21.91 -5.79
CA ARG A 117 11.59 -22.39 -5.13
C ARG A 117 12.33 -23.37 -6.03
N SER A 118 13.66 -23.32 -5.99
CA SER A 118 14.50 -24.24 -6.77
C SER A 118 14.16 -25.71 -6.46
N GLY A 119 14.08 -26.52 -7.50
CA GLY A 119 13.72 -27.94 -7.39
C GLY A 119 12.21 -28.22 -7.26
N GLN A 120 11.36 -27.20 -7.11
CA GLN A 120 9.91 -27.34 -7.06
C GLN A 120 9.28 -27.15 -8.46
N SER A 121 7.99 -27.47 -8.58
CA SER A 121 7.21 -27.28 -9.79
C SER A 121 5.89 -26.57 -9.47
N TRP A 122 5.47 -25.66 -10.34
CA TRP A 122 4.13 -25.10 -10.23
C TRP A 122 3.07 -26.15 -10.60
N PRO A 123 1.97 -26.26 -9.83
CA PRO A 123 0.85 -27.11 -10.22
C PRO A 123 0.15 -26.60 -11.47
N ALA A 124 -0.53 -27.51 -12.18
CA ALA A 124 -1.40 -27.15 -13.29
C ALA A 124 -2.62 -26.36 -12.77
N THR A 125 -3.01 -25.32 -13.52
CA THR A 125 -4.14 -24.47 -13.14
C THR A 125 -5.27 -24.56 -14.16
N PHE A 126 -6.51 -24.39 -13.69
CA PHE A 126 -7.66 -24.20 -14.57
C PHE A 126 -7.51 -22.88 -15.34
N ARG A 127 -8.03 -22.84 -16.57
CA ARG A 127 -7.96 -21.63 -17.41
C ARG A 127 -9.02 -20.62 -17.00
N ARG A 128 -8.63 -19.69 -16.11
CA ARG A 128 -9.47 -18.57 -15.64
C ARG A 128 -8.59 -17.35 -15.30
N ALA A 129 -9.17 -16.16 -15.26
CA ALA A 129 -8.41 -14.92 -15.03
C ALA A 129 -7.85 -14.81 -13.60
N ASP A 130 -8.48 -15.45 -12.65
CA ASP A 130 -8.18 -15.52 -11.22
C ASP A 130 -7.70 -16.94 -10.79
N ALA A 131 -7.01 -17.64 -11.69
CA ALA A 131 -6.56 -19.01 -11.44
C ALA A 131 -5.62 -19.16 -10.24
N VAL A 132 -4.84 -18.12 -9.93
CA VAL A 132 -3.92 -18.05 -8.79
C VAL A 132 -4.23 -16.78 -7.98
N SER A 133 -4.36 -16.92 -6.68
CA SER A 133 -4.62 -15.82 -5.74
C SER A 133 -3.54 -15.81 -4.66
N ILE A 134 -2.88 -14.68 -4.50
CA ILE A 134 -1.86 -14.44 -3.47
C ILE A 134 -2.42 -13.43 -2.48
N ILE A 135 -2.53 -13.82 -1.21
CA ILE A 135 -2.81 -12.91 -0.09
C ILE A 135 -1.48 -12.56 0.56
N PHE A 136 -1.22 -11.27 0.71
CA PHE A 136 0.04 -10.78 1.23
C PHE A 136 -0.17 -9.57 2.14
N THR A 137 0.70 -9.43 3.12
CA THR A 137 0.78 -8.29 4.02
C THR A 137 1.79 -7.30 3.50
N ALA A 138 1.39 -6.03 3.45
CA ALA A 138 2.23 -4.91 3.04
C ALA A 138 2.07 -3.73 4.00
N GLY A 139 3.09 -2.89 4.10
CA GLY A 139 3.14 -1.69 4.93
C GLY A 139 4.45 -1.57 5.67
N TYR A 140 4.76 -0.36 6.13
CA TYR A 140 5.97 -0.11 6.92
C TYR A 140 5.85 -0.67 8.35
N GLY A 141 4.62 -0.87 8.87
CA GLY A 141 4.37 -1.30 10.23
C GLY A 141 3.30 -0.44 10.90
N ALA A 142 3.56 0.00 12.12
CA ALA A 142 2.76 0.97 12.86
C ALA A 142 2.98 2.41 12.35
N ALA A 143 2.24 3.38 12.89
CA ALA A 143 2.36 4.79 12.50
C ALA A 143 3.80 5.34 12.67
N ALA A 144 4.51 4.92 13.72
CA ALA A 144 5.89 5.34 13.98
C ALA A 144 6.92 4.77 12.99
N ASP A 145 6.59 3.68 12.29
CA ASP A 145 7.46 3.03 11.31
C ASP A 145 7.33 3.65 9.92
N VAL A 146 6.32 4.49 9.69
CA VAL A 146 6.14 5.22 8.43
C VAL A 146 7.24 6.27 8.32
N PRO A 147 7.98 6.34 7.19
CA PRO A 147 9.04 7.32 7.01
C PRO A 147 8.58 8.75 7.30
N GLU A 148 9.35 9.48 8.10
CA GLU A 148 9.03 10.84 8.53
C GLU A 148 8.73 11.80 7.36
N PRO A 149 9.41 11.77 6.19
CA PRO A 149 9.04 12.60 5.06
C PRO A 149 7.62 12.37 4.55
N ILE A 150 7.12 11.12 4.62
CA ILE A 150 5.74 10.80 4.23
C ILE A 150 4.75 11.37 5.27
N ARG A 151 5.03 11.23 6.56
CA ARG A 151 4.21 11.78 7.65
C ARG A 151 4.15 13.32 7.57
N GLN A 152 5.29 13.98 7.32
CA GLN A 152 5.34 15.43 7.09
C GLN A 152 4.54 15.84 5.84
N ALA A 153 4.61 15.08 4.76
CA ALA A 153 3.80 15.34 3.58
C ALA A 153 2.29 15.28 3.89
N ILE A 154 1.85 14.29 4.70
CA ILE A 154 0.45 14.21 5.15
C ILE A 154 0.07 15.46 5.94
N LEU A 155 0.89 15.90 6.91
CA LEU A 155 0.63 17.09 7.72
C LEU A 155 0.53 18.37 6.87
N LEU A 156 1.40 18.54 5.88
CA LEU A 156 1.35 19.67 4.94
C LEU A 156 0.09 19.65 4.07
N ILE A 157 -0.35 18.47 3.63
CA ILE A 157 -1.61 18.33 2.87
C ILE A 157 -2.80 18.67 3.77
N VAL A 158 -2.80 18.19 5.02
CA VAL A 158 -3.84 18.54 6.02
C VAL A 158 -3.89 20.04 6.25
N GLN A 159 -2.75 20.68 6.44
CA GLN A 159 -2.66 22.13 6.59
C GLN A 159 -3.27 22.87 5.39
N ARG A 160 -2.90 22.50 4.16
CA ARG A 160 -3.46 23.06 2.93
C ARG A 160 -4.98 22.93 2.86
N LEU A 161 -5.51 21.74 3.24
CA LEU A 161 -6.95 21.50 3.24
C LEU A 161 -7.67 22.29 4.34
N PHE A 162 -7.00 22.57 5.45
CA PHE A 162 -7.52 23.30 6.60
C PHE A 162 -7.55 24.80 6.38
N ASP A 163 -6.45 25.38 5.86
CA ASP A 163 -6.30 26.82 5.66
C ASP A 163 -7.13 27.33 4.46
N GLY A 164 -7.59 26.44 3.59
CA GLY A 164 -8.31 26.79 2.36
C GLY A 164 -7.38 27.27 1.24
N ALA A 165 -7.96 27.65 0.11
CA ALA A 165 -7.19 27.98 -1.10
C ALA A 165 -6.56 29.38 -1.03
N ASP A 166 -5.24 29.41 -0.82
CA ASP A 166 -4.38 30.57 -1.12
C ASP A 166 -3.37 30.14 -2.20
N THR A 167 -3.54 30.61 -3.42
CA THR A 167 -2.81 30.13 -4.60
C THR A 167 -1.29 30.24 -4.51
N SER A 168 -0.76 31.18 -3.74
CA SER A 168 0.70 31.39 -3.58
C SER A 168 1.31 30.38 -2.58
N ILE A 169 0.61 30.14 -1.48
CA ILE A 169 1.03 29.19 -0.43
C ILE A 169 0.82 27.76 -0.92
N ASP A 170 -0.28 27.50 -1.62
CA ASP A 170 -0.62 26.18 -2.17
C ASP A 170 0.47 25.64 -3.10
N ALA A 171 1.02 26.46 -3.99
CA ALA A 171 2.08 26.02 -4.91
C ALA A 171 3.38 25.66 -4.17
N ALA A 172 3.73 26.41 -3.11
CA ALA A 172 4.91 26.12 -2.30
C ALA A 172 4.75 24.83 -1.48
N ILE A 173 3.56 24.61 -0.89
CA ILE A 173 3.24 23.37 -0.17
C ILE A 173 3.28 22.18 -1.12
N GLU A 174 2.65 22.28 -2.28
CA GLU A 174 2.62 21.21 -3.28
C GLU A 174 4.04 20.83 -3.72
N HIS A 175 4.89 21.81 -4.03
CA HIS A 175 6.29 21.56 -4.37
C HIS A 175 7.03 20.84 -3.24
N THR A 176 6.85 21.28 -1.99
CA THR A 176 7.48 20.65 -0.82
C THR A 176 6.99 19.23 -0.60
N VAL A 177 5.68 18.98 -0.69
CA VAL A 177 5.09 17.64 -0.61
C VAL A 177 5.70 16.73 -1.68
N HIS A 178 5.75 17.18 -2.93
CA HIS A 178 6.33 16.40 -4.03
C HIS A 178 7.81 16.08 -3.79
N ALA A 179 8.60 17.01 -3.26
CA ALA A 179 10.01 16.80 -2.93
C ALA A 179 10.18 15.74 -1.81
N LEU A 180 9.36 15.82 -0.76
CA LEU A 180 9.39 14.89 0.38
C LEU A 180 9.06 13.44 -0.04
N ILE A 181 8.09 13.27 -0.93
CA ILE A 181 7.62 11.94 -1.33
C ILE A 181 8.34 11.37 -2.56
N ALA A 182 9.12 12.17 -3.28
CA ALA A 182 9.80 11.75 -4.51
C ALA A 182 10.62 10.45 -4.35
N PRO A 183 11.44 10.26 -3.26
CA PRO A 183 12.22 9.04 -3.07
C PRO A 183 11.36 7.79 -2.81
N TYR A 184 10.09 7.97 -2.43
CA TYR A 184 9.18 6.89 -2.07
C TYR A 184 8.22 6.51 -3.20
N ARG A 185 8.15 7.29 -4.27
CA ARG A 185 7.30 6.97 -5.43
C ARG A 185 7.81 5.71 -6.11
N LYS A 186 6.88 4.82 -6.45
CA LYS A 186 7.24 3.63 -7.23
C LYS A 186 7.74 4.07 -8.61
N SER A 187 8.98 3.70 -8.96
CA SER A 187 9.49 3.89 -10.31
C SER A 187 8.76 2.94 -11.26
N LEU A 188 8.11 3.47 -12.26
CA LEU A 188 7.59 2.69 -13.39
C LEU A 188 8.77 2.47 -14.35
N ILE A 189 9.54 1.40 -14.11
CA ILE A 189 10.57 0.93 -15.03
C ILE A 189 10.04 -0.25 -15.82
#